data_a0329b23c7cf6fa5e86c125df98068c0
#
_entry.id   a0329b23c7cf6fa5e86c125df98068c0
#
_cell.length_a   1.000
_cell.length_b   1.000
_cell.length_c   1.000
_cell.angle_alpha   90.00
_cell.angle_beta   90.00
_cell.angle_gamma   90.00
#
_symmetry.space_group_name_H-M   'P 1'
#
loop_
_entity.id
_entity.type
_entity.pdbx_description
1 polymer ?
#
loop_
_entity_poly.entity_id
_entity_poly.type
_entity_poly.pdbx_seq_one_letter_code
_entity_poly.pdbx_strand_id
1 'polypeptide(L)'
;MKKFNDLMSVSNEIENISASEAKEKLNDPNVQFIDVRDKESYSKGTIGNAIHLDRGLLEFYLAEGRPLENDMFKNNPDKEYVVFCGVGGQGTLATKTMKDMGVKNVKNITGGIKEWEKIK
;
A
#
# COMPACT_ATOMS: atom_id res chain seq x y z
N MET A 1 17.49 -8.18 -19.45
CA MET A 1 16.65 -7.98 -18.25
C MET A 1 16.44 -6.49 -18.00
N LYS A 2 15.24 -6.13 -17.59
CA LYS A 2 14.92 -4.75 -17.20
C LYS A 2 15.76 -4.31 -16.00
N LYS A 3 16.26 -3.08 -16.02
CA LYS A 3 17.03 -2.55 -14.90
C LYS A 3 16.11 -2.08 -13.78
N PHE A 4 16.63 -2.04 -12.55
CA PHE A 4 15.86 -1.62 -11.38
C PHE A 4 15.24 -0.24 -11.57
N ASN A 5 16.00 0.73 -12.09
CA ASN A 5 15.47 2.07 -12.30
C ASN A 5 14.30 2.10 -13.29
N ASP A 6 14.34 1.23 -14.29
CA ASP A 6 13.24 1.12 -15.26
C ASP A 6 12.00 0.53 -14.58
N LEU A 7 12.18 -0.45 -13.70
CA LEU A 7 11.08 -1.01 -12.92
C LEU A 7 10.47 0.06 -12.01
N MET A 8 11.30 0.83 -11.34
CA MET A 8 10.83 1.84 -10.39
C MET A 8 10.27 3.10 -11.05
N SER A 9 10.46 3.27 -12.37
CA SER A 9 9.85 4.40 -13.09
C SER A 9 8.31 4.40 -12.99
N VAL A 10 7.73 3.28 -12.61
CA VAL A 10 6.31 3.15 -12.30
C VAL A 10 5.87 4.17 -11.24
N SER A 11 6.77 4.61 -10.37
CA SER A 11 6.44 5.59 -9.34
C SER A 11 5.94 6.92 -9.94
N ASN A 12 6.25 7.20 -11.20
CA ASN A 12 5.76 8.40 -11.89
C ASN A 12 4.28 8.28 -12.30
N GLU A 13 3.70 7.09 -12.19
CA GLU A 13 2.32 6.82 -12.59
C GLU A 13 1.38 6.69 -11.40
N ILE A 14 1.87 6.88 -10.19
CA ILE A 14 1.10 6.76 -8.95
C ILE A 14 1.28 8.00 -8.08
N GLU A 15 0.41 8.13 -7.07
CA GLU A 15 0.59 9.15 -6.06
C GLU A 15 1.49 8.64 -4.95
N ASN A 16 2.46 9.46 -4.56
CA ASN A 16 3.39 9.17 -3.46
C ASN A 16 3.25 10.24 -2.39
N ILE A 17 3.26 9.82 -1.13
CA ILE A 17 3.26 10.74 -0.01
C ILE A 17 4.47 10.45 0.87
N SER A 18 4.91 11.46 1.62
CA SER A 18 5.99 11.27 2.58
C SER A 18 5.48 10.56 3.83
N ALA A 19 6.40 10.03 4.63
CA ALA A 19 6.06 9.46 5.93
C ALA A 19 5.40 10.51 6.84
N SER A 20 5.84 11.77 6.77
CA SER A 20 5.25 12.86 7.55
C SER A 20 3.80 13.11 7.16
N GLU A 21 3.51 13.14 5.85
CA GLU A 21 2.14 13.28 5.36
C GLU A 21 1.27 12.10 5.80
N ALA A 22 1.83 10.89 5.74
CA ALA A 22 1.12 9.69 6.20
C ALA A 22 0.78 9.77 7.70
N LYS A 23 1.70 10.31 8.50
CA LYS A 23 1.48 10.46 9.95
C LYS A 23 0.26 11.33 10.25
N GLU A 24 0.05 12.37 9.46
CA GLU A 24 -1.12 13.24 9.62
C GLU A 24 -2.44 12.54 9.34
N LYS A 25 -2.39 11.42 8.61
CA LYS A 25 -3.58 10.64 8.24
C LYS A 25 -3.88 9.48 9.19
N LEU A 26 -3.04 9.28 10.20
CA LEU A 26 -3.07 8.08 11.04
C LEU A 26 -4.41 7.88 11.78
N ASN A 27 -5.05 8.96 12.19
CA ASN A 27 -6.29 8.90 12.95
C ASN A 27 -7.52 9.31 12.13
N ASP A 28 -7.36 9.46 10.83
CA ASP A 28 -8.47 9.82 9.94
C ASP A 28 -9.31 8.57 9.65
N PRO A 29 -10.62 8.54 10.05
CA PRO A 29 -11.45 7.36 9.83
C PRO A 29 -11.70 7.07 8.34
N ASN A 30 -11.44 8.02 7.45
CA ASN A 30 -11.58 7.83 6.02
C ASN A 30 -10.31 7.31 5.34
N VAL A 31 -9.30 6.98 6.12
CA VAL A 31 -8.01 6.48 5.62
C VAL A 31 -7.76 5.09 6.16
N GLN A 32 -7.39 4.17 5.28
CA GLN A 32 -6.99 2.82 5.65
C GLN A 32 -5.55 2.57 5.19
N PHE A 33 -4.68 2.27 6.13
CA PHE A 33 -3.29 1.87 5.83
C PHE A 33 -3.26 0.40 5.43
N ILE A 34 -2.40 0.07 4.45
CA ILE A 34 -2.25 -1.29 3.94
C ILE A 34 -0.77 -1.65 3.91
N ASP A 35 -0.43 -2.70 4.65
CA ASP A 35 0.92 -3.25 4.73
C ASP A 35 1.04 -4.41 3.73
N VAL A 36 1.89 -4.25 2.71
CA VAL A 36 2.07 -5.26 1.67
C VAL A 36 3.32 -6.11 1.87
N ARG A 37 3.95 -6.00 3.03
CA ARG A 37 5.10 -6.84 3.39
C ARG A 37 4.65 -8.29 3.63
N ASP A 38 5.61 -9.17 3.87
CA ASP A 38 5.30 -10.54 4.27
C ASP A 38 4.66 -10.58 5.66
N LYS A 39 4.05 -11.72 5.97
CA LYS A 39 3.33 -11.91 7.22
C LYS A 39 4.23 -11.77 8.44
N GLU A 40 5.45 -12.27 8.38
CA GLU A 40 6.38 -12.20 9.49
C GLU A 40 6.73 -10.75 9.82
N SER A 41 7.06 -9.96 8.80
CA SER A 41 7.35 -8.53 8.98
C SER A 41 6.17 -7.79 9.59
N TYR A 42 4.97 -8.02 9.05
CA TYR A 42 3.75 -7.43 9.57
C TYR A 42 3.53 -7.78 11.04
N SER A 43 3.75 -9.04 11.42
CA SER A 43 3.50 -9.50 12.80
C SER A 43 4.46 -8.89 13.81
N LYS A 44 5.62 -8.43 13.38
CA LYS A 44 6.61 -7.78 14.24
C LYS A 44 6.33 -6.30 14.50
N GLY A 45 5.37 -5.73 13.79
CA GLY A 45 4.98 -4.33 13.93
C GLY A 45 4.57 -3.75 12.59
N THR A 46 3.64 -2.82 12.63
CA THR A 46 3.10 -2.18 11.43
C THR A 46 2.77 -0.71 11.73
N ILE A 47 2.18 -0.02 10.79
CA ILE A 47 1.75 1.37 10.98
C ILE A 47 0.28 1.38 11.40
N GLY A 48 0.02 1.88 12.60
CA GLY A 48 -1.36 2.04 13.08
C GLY A 48 -2.18 0.76 12.99
N ASN A 49 -3.38 0.86 12.46
CA ASN A 49 -4.29 -0.26 12.26
C ASN A 49 -4.23 -0.81 10.84
N ALA A 50 -3.03 -0.86 10.25
CA ALA A 50 -2.88 -1.33 8.88
C ALA A 50 -3.43 -2.75 8.70
N ILE A 51 -4.10 -2.96 7.58
CA ILE A 51 -4.54 -4.27 7.15
C ILE A 51 -3.39 -4.90 6.38
N HIS A 52 -3.12 -6.18 6.63
CA HIS A 52 -2.08 -6.91 5.94
C HIS A 52 -2.62 -7.54 4.64
N LEU A 53 -2.05 -7.14 3.52
CA LEU A 53 -2.32 -7.74 2.21
C LEU A 53 -0.98 -8.04 1.54
N ASP A 54 -0.51 -9.27 1.69
CA ASP A 54 0.79 -9.71 1.14
C ASP A 54 0.88 -9.38 -0.35
N ARG A 55 1.98 -8.74 -0.77
CA ARG A 55 2.17 -8.34 -2.17
C ARG A 55 1.98 -9.51 -3.14
N GLY A 56 2.43 -10.70 -2.75
CA GLY A 56 2.36 -11.89 -3.60
C GLY A 56 0.94 -12.35 -3.91
N LEU A 57 -0.02 -11.99 -3.07
CA LEU A 57 -1.44 -12.38 -3.22
C LEU A 57 -2.34 -11.17 -3.49
N LEU A 58 -1.77 -10.00 -3.66
CA LEU A 58 -2.53 -8.75 -3.73
C LEU A 58 -3.64 -8.76 -4.78
N GLU A 59 -3.33 -9.20 -5.98
CA GLU A 59 -4.31 -9.25 -7.08
C GLU A 59 -5.51 -10.14 -6.72
N PHE A 60 -5.25 -11.21 -5.98
CA PHE A 60 -6.32 -12.14 -5.58
C PHE A 60 -7.20 -11.55 -4.48
N TYR A 61 -6.66 -10.71 -3.61
CA TYR A 61 -7.45 -10.00 -2.61
C TYR A 61 -8.32 -8.91 -3.24
N LEU A 62 -7.86 -8.34 -4.34
CA LEU A 62 -8.57 -7.24 -5.02
C LEU A 62 -9.61 -7.73 -6.03
N ALA A 63 -9.38 -8.88 -6.66
CA ALA A 63 -10.25 -9.36 -7.72
C ALA A 63 -11.60 -9.80 -7.16
N GLU A 64 -12.68 -9.29 -7.76
CA GLU A 64 -14.04 -9.67 -7.36
C GLU A 64 -14.35 -11.11 -7.79
N GLY A 65 -15.17 -11.80 -7.00
CA GLY A 65 -15.69 -13.11 -7.33
C GLY A 65 -14.76 -14.28 -7.00
N ARG A 66 -13.65 -14.06 -6.31
CA ARG A 66 -12.73 -15.12 -5.93
C ARG A 66 -12.78 -15.39 -4.43
N PRO A 67 -12.42 -16.60 -3.99
CA PRO A 67 -12.47 -16.93 -2.56
C PRO A 67 -11.62 -16.04 -1.66
N LEU A 68 -10.55 -15.45 -2.19
CA LEU A 68 -9.67 -14.57 -1.41
C LEU A 68 -10.08 -13.11 -1.46
N GLU A 69 -11.15 -12.77 -2.16
CA GLU A 69 -11.58 -11.38 -2.28
C GLU A 69 -11.72 -10.71 -0.92
N ASN A 70 -11.06 -9.56 -0.76
CA ASN A 70 -11.30 -8.66 0.36
C ASN A 70 -12.27 -7.58 -0.13
N ASP A 71 -13.52 -7.65 0.29
CA ASP A 71 -14.56 -6.78 -0.23
C ASP A 71 -14.50 -5.34 0.30
N MET A 72 -13.51 -5.03 1.13
CA MET A 72 -13.31 -3.69 1.68
C MET A 72 -13.25 -2.62 0.57
N PHE A 73 -12.54 -2.90 -0.50
CA PHE A 73 -12.36 -1.93 -1.59
C PHE A 73 -13.66 -1.67 -2.34
N LYS A 74 -14.41 -2.73 -2.59
CA LYS A 74 -15.71 -2.67 -3.26
C LYS A 74 -16.73 -1.93 -2.41
N ASN A 75 -16.72 -2.17 -1.11
CA ASN A 75 -17.68 -1.59 -0.17
C ASN A 75 -17.32 -0.17 0.27
N ASN A 76 -16.05 0.24 0.08
CA ASN A 76 -15.57 1.56 0.48
C ASN A 76 -14.78 2.21 -0.66
N PRO A 77 -15.44 2.46 -1.81
CA PRO A 77 -14.74 2.92 -3.02
C PRO A 77 -14.15 4.33 -2.91
N ASP A 78 -14.65 5.14 -1.98
CA ASP A 78 -14.20 6.53 -1.81
C ASP A 78 -13.19 6.70 -0.67
N LYS A 79 -12.88 5.61 0.04
CA LYS A 79 -11.89 5.67 1.11
C LYS A 79 -10.49 5.86 0.54
N GLU A 80 -9.64 6.57 1.26
CA GLU A 80 -8.24 6.71 0.89
C GLU A 80 -7.44 5.52 1.43
N TYR A 81 -6.65 4.89 0.57
CA TYR A 81 -5.81 3.76 0.95
C TYR A 81 -4.35 4.18 0.86
N VAL A 82 -3.62 4.00 1.96
CA VAL A 82 -2.20 4.35 2.05
C VAL A 82 -1.40 3.07 2.17
N VAL A 83 -0.62 2.77 1.13
CA VAL A 83 0.11 1.52 0.97
C VAL A 83 1.57 1.72 1.37
N PHE A 84 2.13 0.74 2.04
CA PHE A 84 3.56 0.78 2.37
C PHE A 84 4.18 -0.61 2.40
N CYS A 85 5.49 -0.64 2.18
CA CYS A 85 6.31 -1.84 2.33
C CYS A 85 7.51 -1.51 3.21
N GLY A 86 8.59 -2.28 3.12
CA GLY A 86 9.79 -2.04 3.92
C GLY A 86 10.51 -0.75 3.56
N VAL A 87 10.87 -0.62 2.28
CA VAL A 87 11.72 0.49 1.79
C VAL A 87 11.15 1.21 0.56
N GLY A 88 9.96 0.88 0.11
CA GLY A 88 9.26 1.61 -0.95
C GLY A 88 9.10 0.87 -2.28
N GLY A 89 9.95 -0.11 -2.60
CA GLY A 89 9.90 -0.80 -3.89
C GLY A 89 8.63 -1.60 -4.11
N GLN A 90 8.33 -2.52 -3.21
CA GLN A 90 7.09 -3.32 -3.30
C GLN A 90 5.86 -2.45 -3.18
N GLY A 91 5.90 -1.43 -2.32
CA GLY A 91 4.78 -0.49 -2.15
C GLY A 91 4.48 0.28 -3.43
N THR A 92 5.51 0.68 -4.17
CA THR A 92 5.35 1.35 -5.47
C THR A 92 4.61 0.44 -6.45
N LEU A 93 5.06 -0.80 -6.60
CA LEU A 93 4.42 -1.75 -7.51
C LEU A 93 3.02 -2.13 -7.06
N ALA A 94 2.82 -2.30 -5.75
CA ALA A 94 1.51 -2.61 -5.18
C ALA A 94 0.50 -1.49 -5.45
N THR A 95 0.91 -0.25 -5.26
CA THR A 95 0.06 0.92 -5.50
C THR A 95 -0.36 1.00 -6.97
N LYS A 96 0.57 0.76 -7.88
CA LYS A 96 0.27 0.72 -9.31
C LYS A 96 -0.73 -0.40 -9.64
N THR A 97 -0.52 -1.59 -9.09
CA THR A 97 -1.45 -2.71 -9.26
C THR A 97 -2.84 -2.35 -8.76
N MET A 98 -2.94 -1.77 -7.57
CA MET A 98 -4.24 -1.39 -7.00
C MET A 98 -4.94 -0.35 -7.87
N LYS A 99 -4.21 0.66 -8.32
CA LYS A 99 -4.75 1.68 -9.22
C LYS A 99 -5.28 1.04 -10.51
N ASP A 100 -4.48 0.18 -11.13
CA ASP A 100 -4.85 -0.48 -12.39
C ASP A 100 -6.05 -1.41 -12.22
N MET A 101 -6.24 -1.98 -11.04
CA MET A 101 -7.36 -2.86 -10.75
C MET A 101 -8.63 -2.10 -10.32
N GLY A 102 -8.57 -0.77 -10.23
CA GLY A 102 -9.75 0.04 -10.01
C GLY A 102 -9.86 0.74 -8.66
N VAL A 103 -8.84 0.68 -7.81
CA VAL A 103 -8.85 1.44 -6.55
C VAL A 103 -8.59 2.90 -6.89
N LYS A 104 -9.56 3.77 -6.62
CA LYS A 104 -9.54 5.17 -7.07
C LYS A 104 -8.59 6.05 -6.29
N ASN A 105 -8.50 5.87 -4.99
CA ASN A 105 -7.76 6.78 -4.11
C ASN A 105 -6.72 5.97 -3.32
N VAL A 106 -5.59 5.76 -3.95
CA VAL A 106 -4.50 4.95 -3.38
C VAL A 106 -3.17 5.67 -3.52
N LYS A 107 -2.38 5.65 -2.45
CA LYS A 107 -1.10 6.34 -2.37
C LYS A 107 -0.05 5.43 -1.75
N ASN A 108 1.19 5.63 -2.14
CA ASN A 108 2.33 4.89 -1.61
C ASN A 108 3.12 5.79 -0.65
N ILE A 109 3.60 5.22 0.46
CA ILE A 109 4.54 5.94 1.33
C ILE A 109 5.94 5.81 0.75
N THR A 110 6.51 6.93 0.32
CA THR A 110 7.89 6.98 -0.17
C THR A 110 8.85 6.48 0.92
N GLY A 111 9.67 5.49 0.57
CA GLY A 111 10.64 4.92 1.50
C GLY A 111 10.07 3.92 2.49
N GLY A 112 8.76 3.68 2.47
CA GLY A 112 8.12 2.65 3.27
C GLY A 112 8.20 2.86 4.77
N ILE A 113 8.05 1.76 5.52
CA ILE A 113 8.07 1.80 6.99
C ILE A 113 9.41 2.26 7.54
N LYS A 114 10.50 2.07 6.79
CA LYS A 114 11.82 2.53 7.21
C LYS A 114 11.82 4.05 7.40
N GLU A 115 11.19 4.80 6.50
CA GLU A 115 11.08 6.26 6.65
C GLU A 115 10.11 6.64 7.78
N TRP A 116 9.03 5.87 7.94
CA TRP A 116 8.10 6.05 9.05
C TRP A 116 8.80 5.91 10.40
N GLU A 117 9.67 4.91 10.54
CA GLU A 117 10.38 4.65 11.80
C GLU A 117 11.27 5.82 12.22
N LYS A 118 11.72 6.64 11.28
CA LYS A 118 12.57 7.80 11.57
C LYS A 118 11.81 8.97 12.21
N ILE A 119 10.51 9.01 12.04
CA ILE A 119 9.70 10.18 12.44
C ILE A 119 8.63 9.88 13.48
N LYS A 120 8.44 8.61 13.81
CA LYS A 120 7.40 8.23 14.77
C LYS A 120 7.75 8.63 16.20
#